data_28e75bec934cf4f88bb7da5497e5e859
#
_entry.id   28e75bec934cf4f88bb7da5497e5e859
#
_cell.length_a   1.000
_cell.length_b   1.000
_cell.length_c   1.000
_cell.angle_alpha   90.00
_cell.angle_beta   90.00
_cell.angle_gamma   90.00
#
_symmetry.space_group_name_H-M   'P 1'
#
loop_
_entity.id
_entity.type
_entity.pdbx_description
1 polymer ?
#
loop_
_entity_poly.entity_id
_entity_poly.type
_entity_poly.pdbx_seq_one_letter_code
_entity_poly.pdbx_strand_id
1 'polypeptide(L)'
;LRRKGLVLQDEAILQAMEHYDDEPQYLPVQRKKDGLTGDLATPAQLAALERFVTGQVTAMIDEILSGKTQPNPVDRGPADSACRWCDYSSACHKDVCAADPRRFAAVKADEFWQEIERRQRHG
;
A
#
# COMPACT_ATOMS: atom_id res chain seq x y z
N LEU A 1 16.92 -14.75 -1.45
CA LEU A 1 15.81 -14.05 -0.78
C LEU A 1 15.55 -12.72 -1.48
N ARG A 2 14.61 -12.67 -2.42
CA ARG A 2 14.25 -11.42 -3.09
C ARG A 2 13.55 -10.47 -2.12
N ARG A 3 13.97 -9.22 -2.10
CA ARG A 3 13.28 -8.14 -1.36
C ARG A 3 11.92 -7.87 -2.01
N LYS A 4 10.97 -7.43 -1.20
CA LYS A 4 9.66 -6.94 -1.67
C LYS A 4 9.61 -5.43 -1.46
N GLY A 5 8.98 -4.73 -2.36
CA GLY A 5 8.79 -3.29 -2.26
C GLY A 5 8.99 -2.56 -3.58
N LEU A 6 8.49 -1.34 -3.62
CA LEU A 6 8.58 -0.48 -4.77
C LEU A 6 9.96 0.19 -4.83
N VAL A 7 10.60 0.18 -5.99
CA VAL A 7 11.89 0.83 -6.22
C VAL A 7 11.79 1.84 -7.36
N LEU A 8 12.69 2.83 -7.35
CA LEU A 8 12.72 3.85 -8.39
C LEU A 8 13.16 3.24 -9.73
N GLN A 9 12.45 3.60 -10.79
CA GLN A 9 12.79 3.21 -12.17
C GLN A 9 13.93 4.07 -12.70
N ASP A 10 15.14 3.81 -12.18
CA ASP A 10 16.37 4.47 -12.59
C ASP A 10 17.52 3.47 -12.53
N GLU A 11 18.14 3.21 -13.68
CA GLU A 11 19.20 2.20 -13.82
C GLU A 11 20.41 2.51 -12.92
N ALA A 12 20.80 3.79 -12.83
CA ALA A 12 21.94 4.19 -11.99
C ALA A 12 21.69 3.95 -10.51
N ILE A 13 20.47 4.21 -10.07
CA ILE A 13 20.06 3.96 -8.68
C ILE A 13 19.98 2.45 -8.41
N LEU A 14 19.41 1.69 -9.33
CA LEU A 14 19.33 0.23 -9.17
C LEU A 14 20.72 -0.41 -9.12
N GLN A 15 21.66 0.02 -9.96
CA GLN A 15 23.04 -0.41 -9.93
C GLN A 15 23.80 0.02 -8.66
N ALA A 16 23.45 1.15 -8.08
CA ALA A 16 24.01 1.58 -6.81
C ALA A 16 23.45 0.79 -5.61
N MET A 17 22.20 0.29 -5.72
CA MET A 17 21.59 -0.57 -4.70
C MET A 17 22.12 -2.00 -4.73
N GLU A 18 22.39 -2.52 -5.91
CA GLU A 18 22.93 -3.85 -6.14
C GLU A 18 23.66 -3.86 -7.48
N HIS A 19 24.98 -4.18 -7.45
CA HIS A 19 25.74 -4.32 -8.68
C HIS A 19 25.39 -5.65 -9.36
N TYR A 20 24.94 -5.60 -10.61
CA TYR A 20 24.57 -6.76 -11.41
C TYR A 20 24.92 -6.53 -12.90
N ASP A 21 25.33 -7.58 -13.58
CA ASP A 21 25.62 -7.52 -15.02
C ASP A 21 24.35 -7.77 -15.85
N ASP A 22 23.63 -8.84 -15.59
CA ASP A 22 22.43 -9.23 -16.31
C ASP A 22 21.15 -9.03 -15.48
N GLU A 23 21.03 -9.73 -14.37
CA GLU A 23 19.83 -9.68 -13.50
C GLU A 23 20.18 -9.46 -12.03
N PRO A 24 19.48 -8.56 -11.32
CA PRO A 24 19.66 -8.40 -9.88
C PRO A 24 19.15 -9.64 -9.13
N GLN A 25 19.88 -10.03 -8.10
CA GLN A 25 19.54 -11.19 -7.26
C GLN A 25 18.53 -10.83 -6.16
N TYR A 26 18.65 -9.65 -5.59
CA TYR A 26 17.91 -9.24 -4.39
C TYR A 26 16.83 -8.20 -4.68
N LEU A 27 16.98 -7.37 -5.70
CA LEU A 27 16.00 -6.37 -6.07
C LEU A 27 14.72 -7.01 -6.66
N PRO A 28 13.53 -6.42 -6.45
CA PRO A 28 12.25 -6.91 -6.97
C PRO A 28 12.04 -6.55 -8.44
N VAL A 29 13.10 -6.60 -9.24
CA VAL A 29 13.10 -6.27 -10.67
C VAL A 29 13.69 -7.37 -11.50
N GLN A 30 13.33 -7.42 -12.77
CA GLN A 30 13.83 -8.37 -13.76
C GLN A 30 14.14 -7.62 -15.06
N ARG A 31 15.22 -8.02 -15.75
CA ARG A 31 15.50 -7.52 -17.08
C ARG A 31 14.77 -8.36 -18.13
N LYS A 32 14.00 -7.71 -18.97
CA LYS A 32 13.35 -8.31 -20.15
C LYS A 32 13.88 -7.65 -21.42
N LYS A 33 13.52 -8.20 -22.59
CA LYS A 33 13.92 -7.65 -23.89
C LYS A 33 13.55 -6.17 -24.06
N ASP A 34 12.45 -5.76 -23.47
CA ASP A 34 11.88 -4.40 -23.58
C ASP A 34 12.29 -3.48 -22.40
N GLY A 35 13.24 -3.91 -21.55
CA GLY A 35 13.74 -3.14 -20.41
C GLY A 35 13.52 -3.79 -19.04
N LEU A 36 13.62 -2.98 -17.99
CA LEU A 36 13.41 -3.44 -16.62
C LEU A 36 11.91 -3.53 -16.30
N THR A 37 11.52 -4.63 -15.65
CA THR A 37 10.15 -4.89 -15.20
C THR A 37 10.14 -5.36 -13.76
N GLY A 38 9.04 -5.18 -13.04
CA GLY A 38 8.89 -5.56 -11.64
C GLY A 38 8.22 -4.45 -10.83
N ASP A 39 8.53 -4.40 -9.54
CA ASP A 39 7.97 -3.41 -8.62
C ASP A 39 8.69 -2.05 -8.78
N LEU A 40 8.52 -1.44 -9.95
CA LEU A 40 9.15 -0.18 -10.36
C LEU A 40 8.15 0.97 -10.32
N ALA A 41 8.62 2.15 -9.92
CA ALA A 41 7.86 3.39 -10.03
C ALA A 41 8.72 4.52 -10.60
N THR A 42 8.12 5.35 -11.43
CA THR A 42 8.74 6.59 -11.89
C THR A 42 8.84 7.62 -10.76
N PRO A 43 9.73 8.64 -10.86
CA PRO A 43 9.78 9.72 -9.88
C PRO A 43 8.43 10.41 -9.67
N ALA A 44 7.67 10.59 -10.73
CA ALA A 44 6.34 11.19 -10.67
C ALA A 44 5.34 10.32 -9.89
N GLN A 45 5.38 9.00 -10.09
CA GLN A 45 4.56 8.04 -9.34
C GLN A 45 4.94 8.00 -7.85
N LEU A 46 6.23 8.03 -7.51
CA LEU A 46 6.65 8.08 -6.11
C LEU A 46 6.21 9.38 -5.43
N ALA A 47 6.35 10.53 -6.09
CA ALA A 47 5.86 11.80 -5.57
C ALA A 47 4.32 11.82 -5.44
N ALA A 48 3.61 11.15 -6.35
CA ALA A 48 2.17 10.97 -6.27
C ALA A 48 1.75 10.10 -5.07
N LEU A 49 2.48 9.02 -4.85
CA LEU A 49 2.27 8.13 -3.71
C LEU A 49 2.53 8.83 -2.39
N GLU A 50 3.60 9.61 -2.27
CA GLU A 50 3.92 10.39 -1.08
C GLU A 50 2.79 11.35 -0.71
N ARG A 51 2.30 12.13 -1.68
CA ARG A 51 1.16 13.04 -1.46
C ARG A 51 -0.10 12.29 -1.03
N PHE A 52 -0.39 11.15 -1.68
CA PHE A 52 -1.52 10.31 -1.32
C PHE A 52 -1.41 9.80 0.12
N VAL A 53 -0.27 9.24 0.50
CA VAL A 53 -0.04 8.72 1.86
C VAL A 53 -0.13 9.83 2.89
N THR A 54 0.50 10.97 2.64
CA THR A 54 0.43 12.14 3.52
C THR A 54 -1.03 12.61 3.72
N GLY A 55 -1.80 12.70 2.64
CA GLY A 55 -3.21 13.04 2.72
C GLY A 55 -4.04 12.03 3.52
N GLN A 56 -3.77 10.73 3.35
CA GLN A 56 -4.45 9.69 4.14
C GLN A 56 -4.09 9.78 5.63
N VAL A 57 -2.82 10.00 5.96
CA VAL A 57 -2.38 10.17 7.36
C VAL A 57 -3.04 11.39 7.99
N THR A 58 -3.08 12.52 7.28
CA THR A 58 -3.76 13.73 7.75
C THR A 58 -5.25 13.48 8.02
N ALA A 59 -5.94 12.83 7.08
CA ALA A 59 -7.36 12.49 7.27
C ALA A 59 -7.58 11.55 8.48
N MET A 60 -6.69 10.59 8.71
CA MET A 60 -6.76 9.71 9.89
C MET A 60 -6.55 10.50 11.18
N ILE A 61 -5.62 11.46 11.21
CA ILE A 61 -5.41 12.34 12.37
C ILE A 61 -6.67 13.17 12.65
N ASP A 62 -7.28 13.76 11.63
CA ASP A 62 -8.50 14.53 11.77
C ASP A 62 -9.66 13.68 12.31
N GLU A 63 -9.78 12.43 11.85
CA GLU A 63 -10.76 11.49 12.37
C GLU A 63 -10.54 11.18 13.86
N ILE A 64 -9.29 10.95 14.27
CA ILE A 64 -8.93 10.72 15.69
C ILE A 64 -9.26 11.95 16.53
N LEU A 65 -8.86 13.14 16.07
CA LEU A 65 -9.10 14.40 16.79
C LEU A 65 -10.58 14.74 16.87
N SER A 66 -11.38 14.33 15.90
CA SER A 66 -12.85 14.48 15.92
C SER A 66 -13.57 13.50 16.87
N GLY A 67 -12.85 12.61 17.53
CA GLY A 67 -13.39 11.64 18.46
C GLY A 67 -14.11 10.45 17.80
N LYS A 68 -13.80 10.14 16.55
CA LYS A 68 -14.32 8.92 15.90
C LYS A 68 -13.65 7.68 16.49
N THR A 69 -14.40 6.97 17.33
CA THR A 69 -13.91 5.78 18.06
C THR A 69 -14.61 4.49 17.65
N GLN A 70 -15.49 4.52 16.65
CA GLN A 70 -16.22 3.33 16.23
C GLN A 70 -15.26 2.25 15.70
N PRO A 71 -15.40 1.00 16.19
CA PRO A 71 -14.56 -0.10 15.75
C PRO A 71 -14.93 -0.49 14.31
N ASN A 72 -14.07 -0.15 13.36
CA ASN A 72 -14.25 -0.51 11.94
C ASN A 72 -12.96 -1.08 11.34
N PRO A 73 -12.51 -2.26 11.80
CA PRO A 73 -11.32 -2.91 11.30
C PRO A 73 -11.50 -3.38 9.85
N VAL A 74 -10.40 -3.47 9.13
CA VAL A 74 -10.40 -4.08 7.80
C VAL A 74 -10.68 -5.58 7.91
N ASP A 75 -11.65 -6.07 7.16
CA ASP A 75 -11.98 -7.48 7.06
C ASP A 75 -11.22 -8.12 5.87
N ARG A 76 -10.28 -8.98 6.21
CA ARG A 76 -9.50 -9.79 5.25
C ARG A 76 -9.94 -11.25 5.23
N GLY A 77 -11.07 -11.53 5.83
CA GLY A 77 -11.59 -12.88 6.02
C GLY A 77 -11.17 -13.52 7.36
N PRO A 78 -11.72 -14.70 7.67
CA PRO A 78 -11.61 -15.33 8.99
C PRO A 78 -10.17 -15.64 9.43
N ALA A 79 -9.28 -15.91 8.47
CA ALA A 79 -7.89 -16.28 8.75
C ALA A 79 -6.98 -15.07 9.03
N ASP A 80 -7.32 -13.89 8.50
CA ASP A 80 -6.47 -12.69 8.54
C ASP A 80 -7.24 -11.46 9.11
N SER A 81 -8.12 -11.71 10.06
CA SER A 81 -8.83 -10.63 10.76
C SER A 81 -8.02 -10.12 11.95
N ALA A 82 -7.83 -8.81 12.05
CA ALA A 82 -7.22 -8.17 13.22
C ALA A 82 -7.95 -8.53 14.54
N CYS A 83 -9.25 -8.82 14.46
CA CYS A 83 -10.07 -9.20 15.60
C CYS A 83 -9.68 -10.55 16.22
N ARG A 84 -9.04 -11.44 15.45
CA ARG A 84 -8.61 -12.76 15.96
C ARG A 84 -7.57 -12.65 17.08
N TRP A 85 -6.76 -11.61 17.05
CA TRP A 85 -5.64 -11.39 17.96
C TRP A 85 -5.85 -10.22 18.89
N CYS A 86 -7.11 -9.73 18.98
CA CYS A 86 -7.45 -8.55 19.77
C CYS A 86 -7.88 -8.96 21.18
N ASP A 87 -7.18 -8.48 22.19
CA ASP A 87 -7.50 -8.73 23.60
C ASP A 87 -8.83 -8.11 24.03
N TYR A 88 -9.33 -7.13 23.27
CA TYR A 88 -10.58 -6.42 23.54
C TYR A 88 -11.78 -6.98 22.75
N SER A 89 -11.65 -8.11 22.08
CA SER A 89 -12.71 -8.68 21.24
C SER A 89 -14.03 -8.90 21.98
N SER A 90 -13.97 -9.32 23.25
CA SER A 90 -15.15 -9.55 24.09
C SER A 90 -15.88 -8.27 24.55
N ALA A 91 -15.17 -7.12 24.59
CA ALA A 91 -15.71 -5.83 25.02
C ALA A 91 -16.05 -4.90 23.84
N CYS A 92 -15.57 -5.22 22.65
CA CYS A 92 -15.61 -4.33 21.49
C CYS A 92 -17.00 -4.24 20.83
N HIS A 93 -17.84 -5.27 20.97
CA HIS A 93 -19.17 -5.36 20.35
C HIS A 93 -19.21 -4.99 18.86
N LYS A 94 -18.12 -5.27 18.13
CA LYS A 94 -17.98 -4.96 16.69
C LYS A 94 -19.18 -5.45 15.88
N ASP A 95 -19.65 -6.66 16.17
CA ASP A 95 -20.75 -7.30 15.44
C ASP A 95 -22.08 -6.55 15.57
N VAL A 96 -22.23 -5.74 16.62
CA VAL A 96 -23.40 -4.90 16.87
C VAL A 96 -23.22 -3.49 16.32
N CYS A 97 -21.99 -2.99 16.30
CA CYS A 97 -21.68 -1.59 15.94
C CYS A 97 -21.30 -1.39 14.48
N ALA A 98 -20.82 -2.41 13.79
CA ALA A 98 -20.36 -2.31 12.39
C ALA A 98 -21.48 -2.74 11.43
N ALA A 99 -22.14 -1.76 10.81
CA ALA A 99 -23.19 -2.01 9.82
C ALA A 99 -22.63 -2.70 8.54
N ASP A 100 -21.39 -2.33 8.12
CA ASP A 100 -20.74 -2.90 6.94
C ASP A 100 -19.25 -3.18 7.20
N PRO A 101 -18.76 -4.41 6.98
CA PRO A 101 -17.36 -4.71 7.13
C PRO A 101 -16.53 -4.02 6.03
N ARG A 102 -15.44 -3.34 6.42
CA ARG A 102 -14.45 -2.81 5.48
C ARG A 102 -13.69 -3.96 4.84
N ARG A 103 -14.15 -4.43 3.70
CA ARG A 103 -13.51 -5.54 2.98
C ARG A 103 -12.24 -5.06 2.29
N PHE A 104 -11.17 -5.83 2.45
CA PHE A 104 -9.95 -5.64 1.70
C PHE A 104 -10.11 -6.30 0.32
N ALA A 105 -9.97 -5.50 -0.73
CA ALA A 105 -9.87 -5.99 -2.10
C ALA A 105 -8.42 -5.82 -2.59
N ALA A 106 -7.83 -6.86 -3.13
CA ALA A 106 -6.55 -6.75 -3.82
C ALA A 106 -6.74 -5.93 -5.10
N VAL A 107 -5.93 -4.91 -5.28
CA VAL A 107 -5.95 -4.03 -6.46
C VAL A 107 -4.72 -4.35 -7.31
N LYS A 108 -4.89 -4.40 -8.63
CA LYS A 108 -3.76 -4.54 -9.57
C LYS A 108 -2.94 -3.26 -9.60
N ALA A 109 -1.64 -3.39 -9.92
CA ALA A 109 -0.73 -2.25 -9.94
C ALA A 109 -1.22 -1.12 -10.85
N ASP A 110 -1.71 -1.44 -12.03
CA ASP A 110 -2.21 -0.45 -13.00
C ASP A 110 -3.45 0.30 -12.47
N GLU A 111 -4.38 -0.42 -11.88
CA GLU A 111 -5.60 0.15 -11.27
C GLU A 111 -5.25 1.04 -10.07
N PHE A 112 -4.24 0.64 -9.28
CA PHE A 112 -3.73 1.42 -8.16
C PHE A 112 -3.16 2.77 -8.60
N TRP A 113 -2.31 2.79 -9.63
CA TRP A 113 -1.73 4.02 -10.14
C TRP A 113 -2.77 4.94 -10.77
N GLN A 114 -3.72 4.39 -11.53
CA GLN A 114 -4.84 5.16 -12.09
C GLN A 114 -5.69 5.81 -11.00
N GLU A 115 -5.95 5.10 -9.91
CA GLU A 115 -6.71 5.63 -8.78
C GLU A 115 -5.97 6.76 -8.05
N ILE A 116 -4.65 6.62 -7.84
CA ILE A 116 -3.83 7.69 -7.26
C ILE A 116 -3.88 8.94 -8.14
N GLU A 117 -3.69 8.81 -9.44
CA GLU A 117 -3.75 9.92 -10.40
C GLU A 117 -5.13 10.58 -10.44
N ARG A 118 -6.19 9.77 -10.40
CA ARG A 118 -7.56 10.27 -10.36
C ARG A 118 -7.81 11.14 -9.12
N ARG A 119 -7.40 10.69 -7.96
CA ARG A 119 -7.57 11.43 -6.70
C ARG A 119 -6.80 12.75 -6.69
N GLN A 120 -5.63 12.80 -7.29
CA GLN A 120 -4.84 14.03 -7.39
C GLN A 120 -5.46 15.09 -8.31
N ARG A 121 -6.27 14.69 -9.29
CA ARG A 121 -6.97 15.63 -10.18
C ARG A 121 -8.21 16.27 -9.55
N HIS A 122 -8.71 15.70 -8.47
CA HIS A 122 -9.98 16.09 -7.84
C HIS A 122 -9.80 16.64 -6.41
N GLY A 123 -8.59 16.69 -5.89
CA GLY A 123 -8.22 17.29 -4.63
C GLY A 123 -7.37 18.53 -4.80
#